data_482f84ffcc9f4be9c61bad5dd778cf4f
#
_entry.id   482f84ffcc9f4be9c61bad5dd778cf4f
#
_cell.length_a   1.000
_cell.length_b   1.000
_cell.length_c   1.000
_cell.angle_alpha   90.00
_cell.angle_beta   90.00
_cell.angle_gamma   90.00
#
_symmetry.space_group_name_H-M   'P 1'
#
loop_
_entity.id
_entity.type
_entity.pdbx_description
1 polymer ?
#
loop_
_entity_poly.entity_id
_entity_poly.type
_entity_poly.pdbx_seq_one_letter_code
_entity_poly.pdbx_strand_id
1 'polypeptide(L)'
;MKNKYKIILIICVIIGICSILVGSIAYYRIVVEGSIKGSTGNAVFVLKDENSNVWNNKEINLGKVNPGDSGEFTVTMDASGSTVDMYATLEIERNTLPTNLKFYTTSDHKSELHKYYSFLEKNGTNSENLTIYWYWNPYISDEEDSKFINKESIEANIRVSAIQISEYAVMKNGNGVTSSDRMYFWKDNYRSYIRTITFGNDLSNLPSNCIEENLCFDVTGDGNTKKVYGYLIDSGLKDSNNLEQSLYNLYIVSEAPIFAPTDCSLFFAGFNNLININYNNNFNTSKVTNMSYMFLPAESGDWSSEVVLTTNNNDVKPTLLNKINNSDVELMAAAGLSYYSSLENLDLSGFNTSNVTNMEYMFRNCSSLTSIELKNFNTSKVTNMSYMFYECSSLINLDLSGFNTSSVTTMNDMFMLCESLMSLDLNGFNTSKVTNMKSMFYECSSLISLDLSGFNTSSVTTMNDMFSWCSTLTSLDLSSFNTSKVTAMAGMFEGCSSLTSLDISSFNTSNVTNMRFMFSNCSKLQTQINIMNTGTTSYSSMFSNTATDPSAHIIIGYTTNTQSIAGGMQDTCNDSTAKARIELKKID
;
A
#
# COMPACT_ATOMS: atom_id res chain seq x y z
N MET A 1 50.38 8.32 21.27
CA MET A 1 49.43 9.14 20.52
C MET A 1 49.75 9.25 19.04
N LYS A 2 50.98 9.54 18.59
CA LYS A 2 51.31 9.67 17.14
C LYS A 2 51.02 8.40 16.27
N ASN A 3 51.05 7.21 16.83
CA ASN A 3 50.77 5.99 16.02
C ASN A 3 49.26 5.69 15.81
N LYS A 4 48.40 6.16 16.69
CA LYS A 4 46.94 5.98 16.49
C LYS A 4 46.40 6.86 15.34
N TYR A 5 46.91 8.06 15.19
CA TYR A 5 46.52 8.93 14.07
C TYR A 5 47.05 8.48 12.71
N LYS A 6 48.21 7.79 12.67
CA LYS A 6 48.70 7.19 11.43
C LYS A 6 47.83 6.01 10.96
N ILE A 7 47.31 5.22 11.88
CA ILE A 7 46.41 4.12 11.56
C ILE A 7 45.05 4.63 11.06
N ILE A 8 44.51 5.68 11.70
CA ILE A 8 43.26 6.32 11.27
C ILE A 8 43.43 6.99 9.90
N LEU A 9 44.55 7.66 9.64
CA LEU A 9 44.84 8.26 8.33
C LEU A 9 45.03 7.21 7.23
N ILE A 10 45.64 6.07 7.54
CA ILE A 10 45.79 4.94 6.62
C ILE A 10 44.42 4.32 6.31
N ILE A 11 43.54 4.22 7.28
CA ILE A 11 42.17 3.72 7.06
C ILE A 11 41.35 4.71 6.21
N CYS A 12 41.48 6.02 6.43
CA CYS A 12 40.82 7.05 5.60
C CYS A 12 41.40 7.12 4.17
N VAL A 13 42.70 6.88 3.99
CA VAL A 13 43.33 6.80 2.66
C VAL A 13 42.98 5.49 1.95
N ILE A 14 42.77 4.40 2.69
CA ILE A 14 42.27 3.14 2.16
C ILE A 14 40.82 3.29 1.67
N ILE A 15 39.99 4.11 2.30
CA ILE A 15 38.63 4.46 1.82
C ILE A 15 38.66 5.17 0.45
N GLY A 16 39.69 5.98 0.18
CA GLY A 16 39.85 6.68 -1.08
C GLY A 16 40.60 5.90 -2.18
N ILE A 17 41.24 4.79 -1.85
CA ILE A 17 42.17 4.08 -2.77
C ILE A 17 41.87 2.57 -2.89
N CYS A 18 41.05 1.97 -2.02
CA CYS A 18 40.77 0.52 -2.06
C CYS A 18 39.64 0.16 -2.99
N SER A 19 39.90 0.32 -4.26
CA SER A 19 39.19 -0.44 -5.29
C SER A 19 39.79 -1.84 -5.54
N ILE A 20 40.78 -2.27 -4.77
CA ILE A 20 41.41 -3.58 -5.04
C ILE A 20 41.96 -4.17 -3.73
N LEU A 21 41.20 -5.07 -3.09
CA LEU A 21 41.78 -6.17 -2.31
C LEU A 21 40.76 -7.31 -2.15
N VAL A 22 41.21 -8.45 -2.53
CA VAL A 22 40.54 -9.73 -2.59
C VAL A 22 40.11 -10.20 -1.20
N GLY A 23 38.83 -10.51 -1.02
CA GLY A 23 38.37 -11.50 -0.04
C GLY A 23 38.40 -11.08 1.42
N SER A 24 37.73 -10.01 1.80
CA SER A 24 37.54 -9.69 3.22
C SER A 24 36.16 -9.14 3.46
N ILE A 25 35.49 -9.59 4.50
CA ILE A 25 34.32 -8.93 5.07
C ILE A 25 34.78 -7.53 5.48
N ALA A 26 34.42 -6.52 4.72
CA ALA A 26 34.69 -5.15 5.08
C ALA A 26 33.61 -4.71 6.08
N TYR A 27 33.94 -4.76 7.37
CA TYR A 27 33.21 -4.02 8.39
C TYR A 27 33.50 -2.54 8.17
N TYR A 28 32.61 -1.83 7.52
CA TYR A 28 32.55 -0.39 7.65
C TYR A 28 31.79 -0.05 8.93
N ARG A 29 32.50 -0.16 10.04
CA ARG A 29 32.13 0.53 11.25
C ARG A 29 32.92 1.83 11.23
N ILE A 30 32.25 2.97 11.13
CA ILE A 30 32.86 4.26 11.40
C ILE A 30 33.25 4.36 12.89
N VAL A 31 32.95 3.33 13.69
CA VAL A 31 33.57 3.04 15.00
C VAL A 31 34.06 1.61 14.98
N VAL A 32 35.37 1.41 15.08
CA VAL A 32 36.05 0.11 14.95
C VAL A 32 35.90 -0.72 16.21
N GLU A 33 35.31 -1.90 16.08
CA GLU A 33 35.61 -3.09 16.91
C GLU A 33 35.01 -4.33 16.24
N GLY A 34 35.81 -5.36 15.95
CA GLY A 34 35.31 -6.66 15.56
C GLY A 34 36.12 -7.44 14.52
N SER A 35 36.04 -8.74 14.56
CA SER A 35 36.81 -9.74 13.79
C SER A 35 36.30 -9.89 12.33
N ILE A 36 37.24 -10.11 11.42
CA ILE A 36 36.99 -10.31 9.97
C ILE A 36 36.88 -11.82 9.71
N LYS A 37 35.81 -12.25 9.02
CA LYS A 37 35.74 -13.57 8.36
C LYS A 37 35.63 -13.36 6.87
N GLY A 38 36.50 -14.00 6.10
CA GLY A 38 36.63 -13.78 4.66
C GLY A 38 35.56 -14.49 3.82
N SER A 39 35.10 -13.82 2.75
CA SER A 39 34.39 -14.42 1.62
C SER A 39 34.92 -13.81 0.31
N THR A 40 34.64 -14.47 -0.82
CA THR A 40 35.17 -14.11 -2.14
C THR A 40 34.32 -13.01 -2.81
N GLY A 41 34.81 -11.79 -2.87
CA GLY A 41 34.17 -10.67 -3.57
C GLY A 41 34.72 -9.31 -3.12
N ASN A 42 34.55 -8.26 -3.93
CA ASN A 42 34.91 -6.89 -3.56
C ASN A 42 33.71 -6.19 -2.94
N ALA A 43 33.82 -5.77 -1.69
CA ALA A 43 32.83 -4.96 -1.00
C ALA A 43 33.28 -3.49 -1.06
N VAL A 44 32.48 -2.63 -1.66
CA VAL A 44 32.67 -1.18 -1.72
C VAL A 44 31.41 -0.50 -1.21
N PHE A 45 31.60 0.40 -0.25
CA PHE A 45 30.49 1.18 0.30
C PHE A 45 30.95 2.62 0.54
N VAL A 46 30.15 3.59 0.11
CA VAL A 46 30.43 5.01 0.22
C VAL A 46 29.22 5.74 0.74
N LEU A 47 29.41 6.66 1.70
CA LEU A 47 28.43 7.65 2.06
C LEU A 47 28.62 8.91 1.23
N LYS A 48 27.51 9.50 0.76
CA LYS A 48 27.50 10.75 0.03
C LYS A 48 26.53 11.74 0.67
N ASP A 49 26.86 13.02 0.58
CA ASP A 49 25.97 14.12 0.95
C ASP A 49 24.92 14.39 -0.15
N GLU A 50 24.04 15.34 0.08
CA GLU A 50 23.00 15.79 -0.86
C GLU A 50 23.55 16.29 -2.21
N ASN A 51 24.83 16.70 -2.24
CA ASN A 51 25.52 17.14 -3.45
C ASN A 51 26.31 16.01 -4.13
N SER A 52 26.11 14.76 -3.72
CA SER A 52 26.81 13.56 -4.19
C SER A 52 28.33 13.56 -3.88
N ASN A 53 28.83 14.39 -2.98
CA ASN A 53 30.19 14.34 -2.52
C ASN A 53 30.38 13.23 -1.49
N VAL A 54 31.54 12.57 -1.52
CA VAL A 54 31.87 11.57 -0.49
C VAL A 54 31.89 12.24 0.89
N TRP A 55 31.04 11.77 1.76
CA TRP A 55 30.89 12.33 3.09
C TRP A 55 31.90 11.72 4.05
N ASN A 56 32.90 12.50 4.40
CA ASN A 56 33.99 12.09 5.30
C ASN A 56 33.77 12.52 6.76
N ASN A 57 32.78 13.38 7.03
CA ASN A 57 32.46 13.87 8.36
C ASN A 57 31.37 12.99 8.99
N LYS A 58 31.47 12.79 10.30
CA LYS A 58 30.51 12.05 11.10
C LYS A 58 29.40 12.95 11.64
N GLU A 59 29.49 14.24 11.40
CA GLU A 59 28.68 15.28 12.03
C GLU A 59 27.84 15.99 10.99
N ILE A 60 26.56 16.13 11.27
CA ILE A 60 25.64 16.99 10.55
C ILE A 60 25.44 18.23 11.39
N ASN A 61 25.80 19.37 10.83
CA ASN A 61 25.57 20.64 11.46
C ASN A 61 24.13 21.10 11.15
N LEU A 62 23.25 21.06 12.13
CA LEU A 62 21.88 21.54 12.01
C LEU A 62 21.78 23.08 12.06
N GLY A 63 22.91 23.77 12.31
CA GLY A 63 22.94 25.19 12.48
C GLY A 63 22.42 25.64 13.87
N LYS A 64 22.01 26.88 13.94
CA LYS A 64 21.38 27.43 15.16
C LYS A 64 19.90 27.03 15.12
N VAL A 65 19.52 26.12 16.01
CA VAL A 65 18.15 25.61 16.14
C VAL A 65 17.61 25.85 17.53
N ASN A 66 16.30 26.07 17.63
CA ASN A 66 15.58 26.33 18.87
C ASN A 66 14.35 25.40 18.96
N PRO A 67 13.77 25.23 20.17
CA PRO A 67 12.50 24.50 20.28
C PRO A 67 11.43 25.06 19.36
N GLY A 68 10.81 24.19 18.57
CA GLY A 68 9.84 24.52 17.51
C GLY A 68 10.42 24.49 16.11
N ASP A 69 11.72 24.49 15.94
CA ASP A 69 12.35 24.39 14.63
C ASP A 69 12.32 22.96 14.09
N SER A 70 12.32 22.85 12.78
CA SER A 70 12.38 21.59 12.03
C SER A 70 13.21 21.76 10.76
N GLY A 71 13.66 20.65 10.18
CA GLY A 71 14.39 20.64 8.92
C GLY A 71 14.60 19.23 8.41
N GLU A 72 15.37 19.13 7.35
CA GLU A 72 15.71 17.85 6.72
C GLU A 72 17.14 17.84 6.18
N PHE A 73 17.68 16.65 5.97
CA PHE A 73 18.92 16.43 5.24
C PHE A 73 18.89 15.05 4.59
N THR A 74 19.61 14.86 3.49
CA THR A 74 19.66 13.59 2.75
C THR A 74 21.04 12.96 2.85
N VAL A 75 21.04 11.64 3.10
CA VAL A 75 22.24 10.80 3.12
C VAL A 75 22.09 9.75 2.02
N THR A 76 23.08 9.64 1.14
CA THR A 76 23.13 8.58 0.14
C THR A 76 24.05 7.46 0.59
N MET A 77 23.52 6.26 0.73
CA MET A 77 24.27 5.03 0.94
C MET A 77 24.52 4.37 -0.41
N ASP A 78 25.79 4.28 -0.83
CA ASP A 78 26.16 3.84 -2.17
C ASP A 78 27.12 2.65 -2.14
N ALA A 79 26.65 1.52 -2.66
CA ALA A 79 27.41 0.29 -2.87
C ALA A 79 27.58 -0.04 -4.35
N SER A 80 27.42 0.94 -5.26
CA SER A 80 27.47 0.73 -6.72
C SER A 80 28.80 0.14 -7.22
N GLY A 81 29.90 0.32 -6.46
CA GLY A 81 31.17 -0.32 -6.72
C GLY A 81 31.32 -1.73 -6.19
N SER A 82 30.33 -2.26 -5.47
CA SER A 82 30.40 -3.58 -4.84
C SER A 82 30.09 -4.71 -5.81
N THR A 83 30.83 -5.79 -5.74
CA THR A 83 30.54 -7.05 -6.45
C THR A 83 29.78 -8.05 -5.60
N VAL A 84 29.37 -7.65 -4.40
CA VAL A 84 28.65 -8.45 -3.41
C VAL A 84 27.51 -7.61 -2.83
N ASP A 85 26.51 -8.31 -2.32
CA ASP A 85 25.40 -7.66 -1.61
C ASP A 85 25.90 -7.07 -0.30
N MET A 86 25.40 -5.87 0.06
CA MET A 86 25.77 -5.13 1.25
C MET A 86 24.55 -4.87 2.12
N TYR A 87 24.73 -4.92 3.42
CA TYR A 87 23.74 -4.52 4.41
C TYR A 87 24.27 -3.35 5.22
N ALA A 88 23.67 -2.20 5.06
CA ALA A 88 24.05 -0.97 5.74
C ALA A 88 23.10 -0.67 6.89
N THR A 89 23.63 -0.14 7.97
CA THR A 89 22.87 0.41 9.09
C THR A 89 23.28 1.84 9.35
N LEU A 90 22.30 2.72 9.57
CA LEU A 90 22.49 4.10 9.95
C LEU A 90 21.82 4.35 11.31
N GLU A 91 22.52 5.01 12.21
CA GLU A 91 22.05 5.36 13.56
C GLU A 91 22.51 6.77 13.91
N ILE A 92 21.65 7.56 14.52
CA ILE A 92 21.99 8.90 15.02
C ILE A 92 22.36 8.79 16.50
N GLU A 93 23.59 9.23 16.86
CA GLU A 93 24.05 9.22 18.23
C GLU A 93 23.40 10.37 19.02
N ARG A 94 22.70 10.03 20.10
CA ARG A 94 21.91 10.98 20.86
C ARG A 94 22.64 11.65 22.04
N ASN A 95 23.85 11.20 22.35
CA ASN A 95 24.57 11.63 23.55
C ASN A 95 24.93 13.11 23.57
N THR A 96 24.88 13.80 22.46
CA THR A 96 25.25 15.21 22.28
C THR A 96 24.08 16.10 21.85
N LEU A 97 22.86 15.57 21.86
CA LEU A 97 21.67 16.24 21.33
C LEU A 97 20.65 16.54 22.44
N PRO A 98 19.81 17.58 22.26
CA PRO A 98 18.64 17.77 23.10
C PRO A 98 17.75 16.53 23.14
N THR A 99 17.19 16.20 24.29
CA THR A 99 16.33 15.02 24.48
C THR A 99 15.10 15.06 23.59
N ASN A 100 14.52 16.25 23.42
CA ASN A 100 13.29 16.46 22.66
C ASN A 100 13.51 16.87 21.20
N LEU A 101 14.77 16.94 20.74
CA LEU A 101 15.11 16.99 19.32
C LEU A 101 15.10 15.58 18.77
N LYS A 102 14.17 15.27 17.90
CA LYS A 102 13.97 13.94 17.34
C LYS A 102 14.19 13.92 15.83
N PHE A 103 14.51 12.74 15.31
CA PHE A 103 14.74 12.49 13.90
C PHE A 103 13.70 11.50 13.38
N TYR A 104 13.30 11.63 12.11
CA TYR A 104 12.21 10.88 11.52
C TYR A 104 12.56 10.47 10.10
N THR A 105 11.94 9.39 9.63
CA THR A 105 12.03 8.95 8.23
C THR A 105 10.90 9.53 7.37
N THR A 106 9.90 10.16 7.97
CA THR A 106 8.75 10.76 7.29
C THR A 106 8.61 12.24 7.64
N SER A 107 8.15 13.05 6.67
CA SER A 107 7.99 14.51 6.82
C SER A 107 6.89 14.91 7.80
N ASP A 108 5.96 14.01 8.12
CA ASP A 108 4.90 14.23 9.09
C ASP A 108 5.32 13.96 10.55
N HIS A 109 6.60 13.60 10.74
CA HIS A 109 7.22 13.32 12.05
C HIS A 109 6.56 12.18 12.85
N LYS A 110 5.94 11.19 12.16
CA LYS A 110 5.33 10.04 12.83
C LYS A 110 6.27 8.85 12.99
N SER A 111 7.20 8.64 12.06
CA SER A 111 8.15 7.53 12.09
C SER A 111 9.49 7.96 12.66
N GLU A 112 9.66 7.89 14.00
CA GLU A 112 10.91 8.27 14.66
C GLU A 112 12.06 7.36 14.25
N LEU A 113 13.17 7.98 13.80
CA LEU A 113 14.39 7.28 13.38
C LEU A 113 15.25 6.95 14.60
N HIS A 114 15.31 5.67 14.97
CA HIS A 114 16.27 5.13 15.93
C HIS A 114 17.46 4.49 15.21
N LYS A 115 17.17 3.67 14.22
CA LYS A 115 18.15 2.97 13.41
C LYS A 115 17.53 2.66 12.04
N TYR A 116 18.27 2.94 10.98
CA TYR A 116 17.85 2.64 9.62
C TYR A 116 18.68 1.50 9.05
N TYR A 117 18.06 0.61 8.30
CA TYR A 117 18.72 -0.52 7.65
C TYR A 117 18.48 -0.44 6.14
N SER A 118 19.53 -0.65 5.37
CA SER A 118 19.46 -0.67 3.91
C SER A 118 20.11 -1.92 3.36
N PHE A 119 19.46 -2.54 2.40
CA PHE A 119 19.98 -3.67 1.64
C PHE A 119 20.33 -3.20 0.23
N LEU A 120 21.61 -3.25 -0.10
CA LEU A 120 22.16 -2.75 -1.36
C LEU A 120 22.62 -3.95 -2.20
N GLU A 121 21.84 -4.27 -3.23
CA GLU A 121 22.06 -5.43 -4.09
C GLU A 121 23.08 -5.14 -5.18
N LYS A 122 24.08 -5.99 -5.35
CA LYS A 122 25.12 -5.86 -6.40
C LYS A 122 24.58 -5.77 -7.82
N ASN A 123 23.43 -6.39 -8.10
CA ASN A 123 22.78 -6.43 -9.41
C ASN A 123 21.39 -5.78 -9.41
N GLY A 124 21.06 -5.02 -8.36
CA GLY A 124 19.75 -4.39 -8.17
C GLY A 124 19.89 -2.96 -7.65
N THR A 125 19.17 -2.66 -6.57
CA THR A 125 19.29 -1.37 -5.88
C THR A 125 20.58 -1.35 -5.09
N ASN A 126 21.61 -0.74 -5.64
CA ASN A 126 22.95 -0.67 -5.05
C ASN A 126 23.30 0.72 -4.48
N SER A 127 22.36 1.64 -4.52
CA SER A 127 22.44 2.97 -3.92
C SER A 127 21.07 3.41 -3.42
N GLU A 128 21.03 4.00 -2.23
CA GLU A 128 19.80 4.46 -1.59
C GLU A 128 19.97 5.86 -1.01
N ASN A 129 19.00 6.74 -1.28
CA ASN A 129 18.90 8.07 -0.71
C ASN A 129 17.91 8.03 0.46
N LEU A 130 18.37 8.36 1.65
CA LEU A 130 17.55 8.49 2.83
C LEU A 130 17.43 9.98 3.20
N THR A 131 16.23 10.55 3.11
CA THR A 131 15.94 11.86 3.67
C THR A 131 15.55 11.70 5.13
N ILE A 132 16.22 12.42 6.00
CA ILE A 132 16.01 12.40 7.44
C ILE A 132 15.45 13.76 7.83
N TYR A 133 14.26 13.74 8.41
CA TYR A 133 13.57 14.90 8.94
C TYR A 133 13.89 15.03 10.42
N TRP A 134 13.97 16.25 10.93
CA TRP A 134 14.16 16.48 12.36
C TRP A 134 13.20 17.56 12.85
N TYR A 135 12.80 17.42 14.12
CA TYR A 135 11.91 18.36 14.80
C TYR A 135 12.24 18.44 16.28
N TRP A 136 12.37 19.67 16.81
CA TRP A 136 12.54 19.90 18.23
C TRP A 136 11.22 20.30 18.86
N ASN A 137 10.61 19.39 19.63
CA ASN A 137 9.30 19.61 20.24
C ASN A 137 9.33 20.74 21.29
N PRO A 138 8.62 21.87 21.08
CA PRO A 138 8.65 23.01 22.02
C PRO A 138 7.75 22.81 23.24
N TYR A 139 6.87 21.82 23.24
CA TYR A 139 5.89 21.58 24.32
C TYR A 139 6.44 20.66 25.42
N ILE A 140 7.57 20.05 25.20
CA ILE A 140 8.25 19.19 26.16
C ILE A 140 9.59 19.87 26.44
N SER A 141 9.69 20.56 27.57
CA SER A 141 10.95 21.14 28.01
C SER A 141 11.48 20.35 29.22
N ASP A 142 12.74 19.99 29.18
CA ASP A 142 13.46 19.50 30.31
C ASP A 142 14.70 20.38 30.59
N GLU A 143 15.30 20.21 31.77
CA GLU A 143 16.46 20.99 32.18
C GLU A 143 17.68 20.73 31.29
N GLU A 144 17.75 19.55 30.67
CA GLU A 144 18.80 19.15 29.75
C GLU A 144 18.72 19.91 28.42
N ASP A 145 17.50 20.07 27.86
CA ASP A 145 17.27 20.77 26.60
C ASP A 145 17.66 22.27 26.71
N SER A 146 17.49 22.86 27.87
CA SER A 146 17.83 24.29 28.11
C SER A 146 19.29 24.61 27.84
N LYS A 147 20.21 23.65 27.96
CA LYS A 147 21.65 23.78 27.69
C LYS A 147 21.97 23.99 26.22
N PHE A 148 21.04 23.68 25.33
CA PHE A 148 21.22 23.78 23.89
C PHE A 148 20.58 25.02 23.29
N ILE A 149 19.69 25.70 24.02
CA ILE A 149 19.04 26.94 23.56
C ILE A 149 20.09 28.00 23.34
N ASN A 150 20.06 28.68 22.19
CA ASN A 150 21.00 29.70 21.75
C ASN A 150 22.45 29.25 21.49
N LYS A 151 22.72 27.95 21.36
CA LYS A 151 23.98 27.51 20.76
C LYS A 151 24.10 28.00 19.33
N GLU A 152 25.30 28.34 18.88
CA GLU A 152 25.55 28.76 17.49
C GLU A 152 25.34 27.61 16.48
N SER A 153 25.57 26.37 16.91
CA SER A 153 25.27 25.15 16.13
C SER A 153 24.95 23.97 17.03
N ILE A 154 24.08 23.09 16.55
CA ILE A 154 23.87 21.77 17.11
C ILE A 154 24.36 20.76 16.08
N GLU A 155 25.21 19.83 16.51
CA GLU A 155 25.81 18.81 15.65
C GLU A 155 25.28 17.44 16.02
N ALA A 156 24.71 16.73 15.03
CA ALA A 156 24.25 15.35 15.15
C ALA A 156 25.31 14.40 14.61
N ASN A 157 25.77 13.48 15.45
CA ASN A 157 26.67 12.42 15.02
C ASN A 157 25.88 11.29 14.37
N ILE A 158 26.30 10.87 13.16
CA ILE A 158 25.76 9.71 12.48
C ILE A 158 26.76 8.56 12.53
N ARG A 159 26.28 7.41 12.96
CA ARG A 159 27.00 6.15 12.88
C ARG A 159 26.45 5.33 11.71
N VAL A 160 27.31 5.00 10.76
CA VAL A 160 26.94 4.10 9.69
C VAL A 160 27.88 2.90 9.69
N SER A 161 27.31 1.72 9.51
CA SER A 161 28.09 0.50 9.29
C SER A 161 27.53 -0.22 8.07
N ALA A 162 28.40 -0.82 7.28
CA ALA A 162 28.00 -1.68 6.18
C ALA A 162 28.77 -2.99 6.26
N ILE A 163 28.08 -4.09 6.05
CA ILE A 163 28.67 -5.44 6.04
C ILE A 163 28.35 -6.12 4.72
N GLN A 164 29.28 -6.92 4.24
CA GLN A 164 28.99 -7.87 3.16
C GLN A 164 28.06 -8.94 3.67
N ILE A 165 27.01 -9.25 2.91
CA ILE A 165 26.09 -10.33 3.24
C ILE A 165 26.54 -11.58 2.51
N SER A 166 27.00 -12.58 3.26
CA SER A 166 27.23 -13.93 2.76
C SER A 166 26.09 -14.89 3.09
N GLU A 167 25.28 -14.53 4.10
CA GLU A 167 24.17 -15.32 4.61
C GLU A 167 23.02 -14.41 5.00
N TYR A 168 21.80 -14.78 4.64
CA TYR A 168 20.57 -14.11 5.01
C TYR A 168 19.50 -15.13 5.41
N ALA A 169 18.52 -14.71 6.19
CA ALA A 169 17.41 -15.53 6.60
C ALA A 169 16.19 -15.19 5.74
N VAL A 170 15.44 -16.18 5.28
CA VAL A 170 14.19 -16.00 4.56
C VAL A 170 13.06 -16.55 5.43
N MET A 171 11.98 -15.82 5.56
CA MET A 171 10.78 -16.30 6.25
C MET A 171 10.05 -17.35 5.43
N LYS A 172 9.32 -18.22 6.13
CA LYS A 172 8.37 -19.12 5.47
C LYS A 172 7.43 -18.31 4.58
N ASN A 173 7.23 -18.81 3.35
CA ASN A 173 5.99 -18.53 2.66
C ASN A 173 5.00 -19.62 3.09
N GLY A 174 3.74 -19.31 3.16
CA GLY A 174 2.72 -20.30 3.50
C GLY A 174 2.45 -21.34 2.40
N ASN A 175 3.18 -21.33 1.29
CA ASN A 175 2.96 -22.20 0.14
C ASN A 175 3.57 -23.58 0.37
N GLY A 176 2.77 -24.59 0.73
CA GLY A 176 3.17 -25.97 0.53
C GLY A 176 2.85 -26.98 1.62
N VAL A 177 2.11 -26.64 2.62
CA VAL A 177 1.67 -27.60 3.63
C VAL A 177 0.14 -27.71 3.59
N THR A 178 -0.34 -28.92 3.77
CA THR A 178 -1.72 -29.40 3.71
C THR A 178 -2.86 -28.37 3.92
N SER A 179 -4.05 -28.65 3.46
CA SER A 179 -5.26 -27.81 3.47
C SER A 179 -5.66 -27.17 4.80
N SER A 180 -5.02 -27.50 5.91
CA SER A 180 -5.20 -26.91 7.24
C SER A 180 -4.12 -25.88 7.63
N ASP A 181 -2.95 -25.84 6.96
CA ASP A 181 -1.82 -24.96 7.30
C ASP A 181 -1.64 -23.85 6.28
N ARG A 182 -2.73 -23.25 5.87
CA ARG A 182 -2.75 -22.34 4.73
C ARG A 182 -1.94 -21.07 4.94
N MET A 183 -1.05 -20.83 3.97
CA MET A 183 -0.55 -19.53 3.47
C MET A 183 -0.04 -18.50 4.50
N TYR A 184 0.09 -18.82 5.76
CA TYR A 184 0.48 -17.89 6.79
C TYR A 184 1.82 -18.26 7.39
N PHE A 185 2.72 -17.29 7.50
CA PHE A 185 3.98 -17.53 8.21
C PHE A 185 3.76 -17.77 9.71
N TRP A 186 2.58 -17.43 10.24
CA TRP A 186 2.22 -17.51 11.65
C TRP A 186 1.01 -18.43 11.90
N LYS A 187 0.97 -19.08 13.06
CA LYS A 187 -0.11 -20.01 13.43
C LYS A 187 -1.45 -19.31 13.60
N ASP A 188 -2.51 -19.93 13.13
CA ASP A 188 -3.89 -19.43 13.18
C ASP A 188 -4.36 -19.09 14.60
N ASN A 189 -4.02 -19.94 15.58
CA ASN A 189 -4.50 -19.80 16.97
C ASN A 189 -4.11 -18.49 17.65
N TYR A 190 -3.09 -17.80 17.18
CA TYR A 190 -2.60 -16.55 17.80
C TYR A 190 -2.78 -15.33 16.95
N ARG A 191 -3.02 -15.48 15.65
CA ARG A 191 -2.96 -14.38 14.68
C ARG A 191 -3.94 -13.26 15.00
N SER A 192 -5.20 -13.59 15.26
CA SER A 192 -6.25 -12.62 15.62
C SER A 192 -5.99 -11.89 16.95
N TYR A 193 -5.10 -12.42 17.80
CA TYR A 193 -4.76 -11.84 19.10
C TYR A 193 -3.44 -11.07 19.13
N ILE A 194 -2.81 -10.89 17.97
CA ILE A 194 -1.58 -10.09 17.86
C ILE A 194 -1.92 -8.62 17.67
N ARG A 195 -1.39 -7.79 18.56
CA ARG A 195 -1.58 -6.34 18.58
C ARG A 195 -0.50 -5.59 17.83
N THR A 196 0.76 -6.00 17.98
CA THR A 196 1.89 -5.40 17.27
C THR A 196 2.81 -6.48 16.73
N ILE A 197 3.50 -6.17 15.63
CA ILE A 197 4.58 -7.00 15.09
C ILE A 197 5.84 -6.16 15.05
N THR A 198 6.96 -6.69 15.55
CA THR A 198 8.26 -6.02 15.53
C THR A 198 9.32 -6.94 14.93
N PHE A 199 9.96 -6.49 13.87
CA PHE A 199 11.11 -7.15 13.28
C PHE A 199 12.40 -6.67 13.93
N GLY A 200 13.37 -7.56 14.16
CA GLY A 200 14.61 -7.20 14.81
C GLY A 200 15.74 -8.19 14.59
N ASN A 201 16.92 -7.81 15.10
CA ASN A 201 18.12 -8.66 15.11
C ASN A 201 18.63 -8.94 16.54
N ASP A 202 17.86 -8.55 17.55
CA ASP A 202 18.17 -8.82 18.95
C ASP A 202 17.50 -10.11 19.42
N LEU A 203 18.31 -11.14 19.70
CA LEU A 203 17.88 -12.43 20.20
C LEU A 203 17.95 -12.54 21.72
N SER A 204 18.31 -11.47 22.43
CA SER A 204 18.51 -11.50 23.88
C SER A 204 17.26 -11.90 24.68
N ASN A 205 16.07 -11.54 24.15
CA ASN A 205 14.78 -11.89 24.73
C ASN A 205 14.15 -13.17 24.18
N LEU A 206 14.86 -13.86 23.27
CA LEU A 206 14.38 -15.12 22.73
C LEU A 206 14.37 -16.19 23.85
N PRO A 207 13.25 -16.93 24.06
CA PRO A 207 13.22 -18.05 24.98
C PRO A 207 14.36 -19.03 24.73
N SER A 208 15.03 -19.50 25.77
CA SER A 208 16.18 -20.42 25.67
C SER A 208 15.84 -21.73 24.94
N ASN A 209 14.56 -22.12 25.00
CA ASN A 209 13.99 -23.20 24.21
C ASN A 209 12.83 -22.63 23.39
N CYS A 210 13.02 -22.46 22.08
CA CYS A 210 12.00 -21.93 21.19
C CYS A 210 11.06 -23.06 20.74
N ILE A 211 10.01 -23.28 21.54
CA ILE A 211 8.93 -24.23 21.30
C ILE A 211 7.58 -23.55 21.59
N GLU A 212 6.50 -24.14 21.10
CA GLU A 212 5.15 -23.56 21.20
C GLU A 212 4.70 -23.30 22.65
N GLU A 213 5.03 -24.19 23.59
CA GLU A 213 4.71 -24.02 25.01
C GLU A 213 5.34 -22.77 25.63
N ASN A 214 6.44 -22.27 25.03
CA ASN A 214 7.11 -21.03 25.41
C ASN A 214 6.67 -19.85 24.52
N LEU A 215 5.56 -19.97 23.77
CA LEU A 215 5.09 -18.97 22.81
C LEU A 215 6.18 -18.54 21.81
N CYS A 216 7.02 -19.48 21.39
CA CYS A 216 8.10 -19.25 20.45
C CYS A 216 8.05 -20.27 19.30
N PHE A 217 8.31 -19.80 18.07
CA PHE A 217 8.10 -20.58 16.85
C PHE A 217 9.25 -20.34 15.86
N ASP A 218 9.69 -21.41 15.20
CA ASP A 218 10.60 -21.32 14.06
C ASP A 218 9.81 -20.98 12.79
N VAL A 219 10.00 -19.76 12.30
CA VAL A 219 9.36 -19.24 11.08
C VAL A 219 10.34 -19.15 9.90
N THR A 220 11.42 -19.91 9.95
CA THR A 220 12.42 -19.97 8.89
C THR A 220 11.85 -20.64 7.65
N GLY A 221 12.09 -20.04 6.48
CA GLY A 221 11.80 -20.64 5.19
C GLY A 221 12.78 -21.76 4.83
N ASP A 222 12.44 -22.54 3.84
CA ASP A 222 13.25 -23.69 3.42
C ASP A 222 14.59 -23.27 2.79
N GLY A 223 15.60 -24.12 2.99
CA GLY A 223 16.92 -23.95 2.36
C GLY A 223 17.82 -22.88 2.96
N ASN A 224 17.48 -22.30 4.11
CA ASN A 224 18.26 -21.24 4.75
C ASN A 224 19.20 -21.78 5.83
N THR A 225 20.37 -21.14 5.93
CA THR A 225 21.37 -21.44 6.96
C THR A 225 21.12 -20.68 8.26
N LYS A 226 20.41 -19.56 8.21
CA LYS A 226 20.07 -18.72 9.35
C LYS A 226 18.60 -18.87 9.72
N LYS A 227 18.35 -18.93 11.03
CA LYS A 227 17.01 -19.09 11.59
C LYS A 227 16.29 -17.77 11.73
N VAL A 228 14.97 -17.79 11.53
CA VAL A 228 14.06 -16.73 11.92
C VAL A 228 13.13 -17.28 12.98
N TYR A 229 13.05 -16.58 14.10
CA TYR A 229 12.17 -16.94 15.19
C TYR A 229 11.09 -15.88 15.38
N GLY A 230 9.87 -16.33 15.66
CA GLY A 230 8.81 -15.49 16.15
C GLY A 230 8.47 -15.86 17.58
N TYR A 231 8.37 -14.88 18.49
CA TYR A 231 7.93 -15.13 19.86
C TYR A 231 6.94 -14.06 20.33
N LEU A 232 6.05 -14.47 21.23
CA LEU A 232 4.98 -13.64 21.75
C LEU A 232 5.30 -13.16 23.17
N ILE A 233 5.01 -11.89 23.42
CA ILE A 233 5.00 -11.29 24.76
C ILE A 233 3.58 -10.79 25.03
N ASP A 234 3.01 -11.12 26.20
CA ASP A 234 1.71 -10.60 26.61
C ASP A 234 1.76 -9.06 26.66
N SER A 235 0.83 -8.41 25.98
CA SER A 235 0.77 -6.95 25.92
C SER A 235 0.21 -6.31 27.20
N GLY A 236 -0.30 -7.10 28.14
CA GLY A 236 -1.03 -6.65 29.31
C GLY A 236 -2.47 -6.21 29.01
N LEU A 237 -2.93 -6.34 27.79
CA LEU A 237 -4.28 -5.99 27.34
C LEU A 237 -5.09 -7.24 27.01
N LYS A 238 -6.42 -7.09 27.05
CA LYS A 238 -7.37 -8.13 26.70
C LYS A 238 -8.10 -7.78 25.42
N ASP A 239 -8.57 -8.81 24.71
CA ASP A 239 -9.42 -8.62 23.55
C ASP A 239 -10.76 -8.00 24.00
N SER A 240 -11.22 -6.95 23.30
CA SER A 240 -12.49 -6.26 23.62
C SER A 240 -13.72 -7.17 23.45
N ASN A 241 -13.63 -8.17 22.60
CA ASN A 241 -14.70 -9.11 22.32
C ASN A 241 -14.62 -10.37 23.21
N ASN A 242 -13.46 -10.64 23.82
CA ASN A 242 -13.24 -11.75 24.73
C ASN A 242 -12.27 -11.35 25.85
N LEU A 243 -12.80 -10.84 26.96
CA LEU A 243 -12.03 -10.30 28.08
C LEU A 243 -11.16 -11.35 28.82
N GLU A 244 -11.31 -12.63 28.54
CA GLU A 244 -10.40 -13.67 29.05
C GLU A 244 -9.17 -13.85 28.18
N GLN A 245 -9.26 -13.45 26.91
CA GLN A 245 -8.19 -13.62 25.95
C GLN A 245 -7.16 -12.48 26.03
N SER A 246 -5.89 -12.81 26.28
CA SER A 246 -4.77 -11.86 26.19
C SER A 246 -4.47 -11.47 24.75
N LEU A 247 -4.11 -10.20 24.55
CA LEU A 247 -3.47 -9.72 23.32
C LEU A 247 -1.95 -9.77 23.46
N TYR A 248 -1.27 -10.07 22.36
CA TYR A 248 0.18 -10.30 22.34
C TYR A 248 0.90 -9.32 21.41
N ASN A 249 2.16 -9.03 21.74
CA ASN A 249 3.11 -8.42 20.84
C ASN A 249 3.99 -9.52 20.24
N LEU A 250 4.07 -9.59 18.91
CA LEU A 250 4.89 -10.56 18.17
C LEU A 250 6.24 -9.93 17.82
N TYR A 251 7.30 -10.60 18.18
CA TYR A 251 8.67 -10.25 17.78
C TYR A 251 9.19 -11.28 16.80
N ILE A 252 9.68 -10.82 15.64
CA ILE A 252 10.28 -11.65 14.60
C ILE A 252 11.75 -11.29 14.52
N VAL A 253 12.63 -12.22 14.87
CA VAL A 253 14.04 -11.95 15.06
C VAL A 253 14.93 -12.96 14.34
N SER A 254 16.10 -12.50 13.88
CA SER A 254 17.16 -13.32 13.29
C SER A 254 18.53 -12.68 13.51
N GLU A 255 19.59 -13.46 13.59
CA GLU A 255 20.98 -12.97 13.58
C GLU A 255 21.37 -12.33 12.24
N ALA A 256 20.63 -12.60 11.17
CA ALA A 256 20.87 -12.10 9.82
C ALA A 256 19.69 -11.24 9.34
N PRO A 257 19.88 -10.42 8.30
CA PRO A 257 18.77 -9.69 7.66
C PRO A 257 17.64 -10.64 7.25
N ILE A 258 16.42 -10.25 7.56
CA ILE A 258 15.22 -11.06 7.31
C ILE A 258 14.65 -10.69 5.95
N PHE A 259 14.55 -11.66 5.06
CA PHE A 259 13.92 -11.52 3.76
C PHE A 259 12.50 -12.06 3.78
N ALA A 260 11.60 -11.31 3.18
CA ALA A 260 10.28 -11.78 2.84
C ALA A 260 10.37 -12.93 1.80
N PRO A 261 9.45 -13.89 1.82
CA PRO A 261 9.35 -14.87 0.73
C PRO A 261 8.99 -14.17 -0.59
N THR A 262 9.27 -14.82 -1.73
CA THR A 262 8.95 -14.27 -3.06
C THR A 262 7.45 -14.09 -3.28
N ASP A 263 6.63 -14.94 -2.66
CA ASP A 263 5.18 -14.80 -2.60
C ASP A 263 4.78 -14.41 -1.17
N CYS A 264 4.34 -13.16 -1.01
CA CYS A 264 3.82 -12.58 0.21
C CYS A 264 2.30 -12.43 0.19
N SER A 265 1.62 -13.17 -0.69
CA SER A 265 0.16 -13.18 -0.66
C SER A 265 -0.35 -13.64 0.71
N LEU A 266 -1.33 -12.89 1.26
CA LEU A 266 -1.91 -13.14 2.58
C LEU A 266 -0.90 -13.08 3.76
N PHE A 267 0.31 -12.55 3.59
CA PHE A 267 1.39 -12.66 4.58
C PHE A 267 1.02 -12.08 5.95
N PHE A 268 0.38 -10.91 5.99
CA PHE A 268 -0.15 -10.29 7.19
C PHE A 268 -1.69 -10.36 7.27
N ALA A 269 -2.30 -11.26 6.55
CA ALA A 269 -3.76 -11.41 6.59
C ALA A 269 -4.23 -12.05 7.91
N GLY A 270 -5.42 -11.69 8.36
CA GLY A 270 -6.06 -12.28 9.55
C GLY A 270 -5.56 -11.74 10.89
N PHE A 271 -4.77 -10.69 10.91
CA PHE A 271 -4.32 -10.03 12.15
C PHE A 271 -5.30 -8.92 12.57
N ASN A 272 -6.49 -9.30 13.00
CA ASN A 272 -7.61 -8.36 13.22
C ASN A 272 -7.36 -7.32 14.32
N ASN A 273 -6.61 -7.67 15.37
CA ASN A 273 -6.25 -6.77 16.46
C ASN A 273 -4.93 -6.01 16.21
N LEU A 274 -4.34 -6.18 15.02
CA LEU A 274 -3.08 -5.53 14.66
C LEU A 274 -3.29 -4.03 14.48
N ILE A 275 -2.55 -3.23 15.25
CA ILE A 275 -2.58 -1.76 15.17
C ILE A 275 -1.33 -1.17 14.53
N ASN A 276 -0.20 -1.90 14.59
CA ASN A 276 1.07 -1.43 14.05
C ASN A 276 2.03 -2.57 13.72
N ILE A 277 2.83 -2.38 12.66
CA ILE A 277 3.98 -3.22 12.32
C ILE A 277 5.22 -2.35 12.33
N ASN A 278 6.18 -2.69 13.18
CA ASN A 278 7.49 -2.05 13.21
C ASN A 278 8.49 -2.93 12.48
N TYR A 279 8.83 -2.56 11.26
CA TYR A 279 9.78 -3.32 10.44
C TYR A 279 11.23 -3.07 10.86
N ASN A 280 11.54 -1.97 11.60
CA ASN A 280 12.89 -1.55 11.95
C ASN A 280 13.87 -1.59 10.75
N ASN A 281 13.34 -1.49 9.54
CA ASN A 281 14.01 -1.75 8.26
C ASN A 281 14.76 -3.10 8.20
N ASN A 282 14.33 -4.07 8.99
CA ASN A 282 14.90 -5.41 9.06
C ASN A 282 14.00 -6.47 8.39
N PHE A 283 13.09 -6.05 7.54
CA PHE A 283 12.25 -6.93 6.72
C PHE A 283 12.39 -6.53 5.26
N ASN A 284 13.19 -7.28 4.51
CA ASN A 284 13.54 -6.98 3.13
C ASN A 284 12.55 -7.61 2.15
N THR A 285 11.90 -6.80 1.33
CA THR A 285 10.90 -7.24 0.35
C THR A 285 11.42 -7.22 -1.10
N SER A 286 12.71 -7.01 -1.34
CA SER A 286 13.29 -6.85 -2.68
C SER A 286 13.07 -8.04 -3.62
N LYS A 287 12.84 -9.23 -3.07
CA LYS A 287 12.58 -10.46 -3.84
C LYS A 287 11.10 -10.78 -4.02
N VAL A 288 10.20 -9.97 -3.45
CA VAL A 288 8.76 -10.21 -3.50
C VAL A 288 8.22 -9.90 -4.91
N THR A 289 7.43 -10.82 -5.43
CA THR A 289 6.77 -10.68 -6.74
C THR A 289 5.26 -10.60 -6.63
N ASN A 290 4.68 -11.08 -5.51
CA ASN A 290 3.25 -11.12 -5.25
C ASN A 290 2.95 -10.59 -3.84
N MET A 291 2.16 -9.53 -3.76
CA MET A 291 1.67 -8.91 -2.50
C MET A 291 0.14 -8.92 -2.44
N SER A 292 -0.52 -9.76 -3.20
CA SER A 292 -1.99 -9.82 -3.19
C SER A 292 -2.53 -10.21 -1.81
N TYR A 293 -3.62 -9.57 -1.37
CA TYR A 293 -4.27 -9.83 -0.07
C TYR A 293 -3.36 -9.65 1.16
N MET A 294 -2.23 -8.96 1.04
CA MET A 294 -1.17 -8.98 2.05
C MET A 294 -1.65 -8.54 3.45
N PHE A 295 -2.58 -7.59 3.53
CA PHE A 295 -3.12 -7.05 4.79
C PHE A 295 -4.61 -7.31 4.96
N LEU A 296 -5.18 -8.30 4.29
CA LEU A 296 -6.60 -8.62 4.37
C LEU A 296 -6.98 -9.02 5.82
N PRO A 297 -7.95 -8.35 6.48
CA PRO A 297 -8.44 -8.77 7.79
C PRO A 297 -9.14 -10.14 7.71
N ALA A 298 -9.18 -10.86 8.82
CA ALA A 298 -10.01 -12.06 8.94
C ALA A 298 -11.49 -11.69 9.06
N GLU A 299 -12.34 -12.56 8.58
CA GLU A 299 -13.78 -12.48 8.85
C GLU A 299 -14.06 -12.54 10.36
N SER A 300 -15.10 -11.84 10.82
CA SER A 300 -15.63 -12.01 12.17
C SER A 300 -16.34 -13.36 12.27
N GLY A 301 -15.59 -14.41 12.53
CA GLY A 301 -16.03 -15.78 12.65
C GLY A 301 -14.83 -16.70 12.83
N ASP A 302 -15.02 -17.73 13.64
CA ASP A 302 -13.97 -18.71 13.93
C ASP A 302 -13.47 -19.36 12.62
N TRP A 303 -12.24 -19.07 12.21
CA TRP A 303 -11.60 -19.72 11.07
C TRP A 303 -11.42 -21.24 11.28
N SER A 304 -11.69 -21.73 12.50
CA SER A 304 -11.72 -23.16 12.83
C SER A 304 -13.03 -23.83 12.42
N SER A 305 -14.11 -23.07 12.17
CA SER A 305 -15.36 -23.60 11.69
C SER A 305 -15.38 -23.55 10.16
N GLU A 306 -15.39 -24.72 9.53
CA GLU A 306 -15.73 -24.90 8.13
C GLU A 306 -16.98 -24.06 7.80
N VAL A 307 -16.84 -23.00 7.01
CA VAL A 307 -18.00 -22.32 6.42
C VAL A 307 -18.60 -23.30 5.42
N VAL A 308 -19.50 -24.11 5.90
CA VAL A 308 -20.34 -24.97 5.08
C VAL A 308 -21.36 -24.07 4.41
N LEU A 309 -21.09 -23.63 3.18
CA LEU A 309 -22.14 -23.12 2.31
C LEU A 309 -23.10 -24.28 2.02
N THR A 310 -24.13 -24.41 2.83
CA THR A 310 -25.25 -25.32 2.52
C THR A 310 -26.04 -24.72 1.37
N THR A 311 -25.64 -25.02 0.14
CA THR A 311 -26.60 -25.06 -0.95
C THR A 311 -27.44 -26.32 -0.72
N ASN A 312 -28.76 -26.15 -0.70
CA ASN A 312 -29.72 -27.25 -0.60
C ASN A 312 -29.57 -28.20 -1.78
N ASN A 313 -28.56 -29.05 -1.75
CA ASN A 313 -28.50 -30.33 -2.48
C ASN A 313 -27.26 -31.09 -2.01
N ASN A 314 -27.50 -32.32 -1.57
CA ASN A 314 -26.54 -33.27 -1.05
C ASN A 314 -25.29 -33.42 -1.91
N ASP A 315 -24.13 -33.54 -1.26
CA ASP A 315 -22.82 -33.90 -1.77
C ASP A 315 -21.95 -32.75 -2.30
N VAL A 316 -21.44 -31.88 -1.39
CA VAL A 316 -20.18 -31.16 -1.67
C VAL A 316 -19.30 -31.22 -0.43
N LYS A 317 -18.21 -32.01 -0.49
CA LYS A 317 -17.11 -31.92 0.47
C LYS A 317 -16.44 -30.53 0.35
N PRO A 318 -16.07 -29.90 1.46
CA PRO A 318 -15.41 -28.58 1.44
C PRO A 318 -13.99 -28.74 0.91
N THR A 319 -13.80 -28.43 -0.35
CA THR A 319 -12.51 -28.14 -0.96
C THR A 319 -12.42 -26.63 -1.10
N LEU A 320 -12.40 -25.93 0.02
CA LEU A 320 -12.39 -24.48 0.03
C LEU A 320 -10.98 -23.93 0.20
N LEU A 321 -10.69 -22.89 -0.53
CA LEU A 321 -9.54 -21.99 -0.56
C LEU A 321 -8.37 -22.33 -1.48
N ASN A 322 -8.41 -23.35 -2.31
CA ASN A 322 -7.49 -23.44 -3.46
C ASN A 322 -7.94 -22.58 -4.67
N LYS A 323 -9.11 -21.90 -4.56
CA LYS A 323 -9.64 -20.95 -5.54
C LYS A 323 -10.57 -19.99 -4.83
N ILE A 324 -10.05 -18.92 -4.25
CA ILE A 324 -10.89 -17.75 -4.00
C ILE A 324 -11.11 -17.14 -5.38
N ASN A 325 -12.29 -17.37 -5.96
CA ASN A 325 -12.74 -16.66 -7.15
C ASN A 325 -13.43 -15.37 -6.72
N ASN A 326 -13.40 -14.33 -7.54
CA ASN A 326 -14.09 -13.05 -7.29
C ASN A 326 -15.57 -13.24 -6.89
N SER A 327 -16.24 -14.28 -7.41
CA SER A 327 -17.61 -14.64 -7.07
C SER A 327 -17.82 -15.13 -5.63
N ASP A 328 -16.82 -15.73 -5.00
CA ASP A 328 -16.94 -16.24 -3.62
C ASP A 328 -16.84 -15.08 -2.62
N VAL A 329 -16.07 -14.05 -2.97
CA VAL A 329 -15.93 -12.82 -2.20
C VAL A 329 -17.19 -11.96 -2.27
N GLU A 330 -17.82 -11.85 -3.46
CA GLU A 330 -19.12 -11.18 -3.63
C GLU A 330 -20.24 -11.93 -2.87
N LEU A 331 -20.17 -13.27 -2.79
CA LEU A 331 -21.11 -14.07 -2.02
C LEU A 331 -20.95 -13.86 -0.51
N MET A 332 -19.72 -13.68 -0.02
CA MET A 332 -19.44 -13.44 1.40
C MET A 332 -19.92 -12.06 1.85
N ALA A 333 -19.71 -11.02 1.05
CA ALA A 333 -20.28 -9.69 1.29
C ALA A 333 -21.82 -9.72 1.32
N ALA A 334 -22.45 -10.47 0.42
CA ALA A 334 -23.90 -10.67 0.40
C ALA A 334 -24.43 -11.45 1.62
N ALA A 335 -23.59 -12.23 2.30
CA ALA A 335 -23.92 -12.94 3.53
C ALA A 335 -23.87 -12.06 4.78
N GLY A 336 -23.52 -10.77 4.68
CA GLY A 336 -23.45 -9.84 5.82
C GLY A 336 -22.29 -10.10 6.77
N LEU A 337 -21.23 -10.78 6.31
CA LEU A 337 -20.02 -11.00 7.07
C LEU A 337 -19.21 -9.70 7.07
N SER A 338 -18.88 -9.18 8.25
CA SER A 338 -18.12 -7.94 8.42
C SER A 338 -16.65 -8.26 8.66
N TYR A 339 -15.79 -7.59 7.90
CA TYR A 339 -14.34 -7.60 8.15
C TYR A 339 -13.98 -6.40 9.01
N TYR A 340 -13.19 -6.62 10.05
CA TYR A 340 -12.70 -5.54 10.90
C TYR A 340 -11.18 -5.56 10.91
N SER A 341 -10.59 -4.40 10.63
CA SER A 341 -9.16 -4.15 10.78
C SER A 341 -8.95 -3.08 11.83
N SER A 342 -8.10 -3.35 12.81
CA SER A 342 -7.67 -2.34 13.78
C SER A 342 -6.42 -1.58 13.32
N LEU A 343 -5.95 -1.82 12.10
CA LEU A 343 -4.75 -1.22 11.55
C LEU A 343 -5.02 0.25 11.21
N GLU A 344 -4.57 1.15 12.10
CA GLU A 344 -4.75 2.61 11.96
C GLU A 344 -3.61 3.27 11.19
N ASN A 345 -2.38 2.73 11.35
CA ASN A 345 -1.17 3.26 10.74
C ASN A 345 -0.32 2.11 10.20
N LEU A 346 0.22 2.30 9.01
CA LEU A 346 1.08 1.32 8.36
C LEU A 346 2.25 2.03 7.67
N ASP A 347 3.46 1.85 8.20
CA ASP A 347 4.69 2.36 7.59
C ASP A 347 5.24 1.32 6.60
N LEU A 348 5.21 1.64 5.33
CA LEU A 348 5.74 0.84 4.23
C LEU A 348 6.96 1.48 3.57
N SER A 349 7.56 2.48 4.21
CA SER A 349 8.70 3.24 3.65
C SER A 349 9.91 2.36 3.31
N GLY A 350 10.08 1.26 4.05
CA GLY A 350 11.16 0.27 3.81
C GLY A 350 10.83 -0.81 2.76
N PHE A 351 9.64 -0.78 2.13
CA PHE A 351 9.27 -1.82 1.16
C PHE A 351 9.91 -1.56 -0.20
N ASN A 352 10.67 -2.52 -0.70
CA ASN A 352 11.12 -2.55 -2.09
C ASN A 352 10.12 -3.36 -2.92
N THR A 353 9.35 -2.66 -3.74
CA THR A 353 8.31 -3.26 -4.60
C THR A 353 8.73 -3.41 -6.07
N SER A 354 10.02 -3.18 -6.38
CA SER A 354 10.54 -3.16 -7.77
C SER A 354 10.36 -4.46 -8.56
N ASN A 355 10.10 -5.58 -7.88
CA ASN A 355 9.83 -6.87 -8.50
C ASN A 355 8.37 -7.32 -8.40
N VAL A 356 7.50 -6.54 -7.75
CA VAL A 356 6.10 -6.89 -7.56
C VAL A 356 5.32 -6.74 -8.87
N THR A 357 4.59 -7.78 -9.22
CA THR A 357 3.73 -7.84 -10.43
C THR A 357 2.24 -7.86 -10.11
N ASN A 358 1.88 -8.24 -8.86
CA ASN A 358 0.50 -8.34 -8.42
C ASN A 358 0.31 -7.67 -7.04
N MET A 359 -0.59 -6.67 -6.98
CA MET A 359 -1.01 -5.94 -5.78
C MET A 359 -2.53 -6.03 -5.56
N GLU A 360 -3.17 -7.02 -6.17
CA GLU A 360 -4.61 -7.25 -6.06
C GLU A 360 -5.01 -7.43 -4.59
N TYR A 361 -6.05 -6.71 -4.12
CA TYR A 361 -6.58 -6.77 -2.75
C TYR A 361 -5.56 -6.43 -1.63
N MET A 362 -4.42 -5.80 -1.91
CA MET A 362 -3.32 -5.65 -0.95
C MET A 362 -3.74 -5.00 0.37
N PHE A 363 -4.61 -3.98 0.33
CA PHE A 363 -5.15 -3.25 1.49
C PHE A 363 -6.66 -3.41 1.63
N ARG A 364 -7.25 -4.43 1.00
CA ARG A 364 -8.69 -4.64 1.09
C ARG A 364 -9.18 -4.70 2.53
N ASN A 365 -10.29 -4.03 2.83
CA ASN A 365 -10.94 -4.02 4.13
C ASN A 365 -10.06 -3.46 5.28
N CYS A 366 -9.00 -2.70 4.97
CA CYS A 366 -8.27 -1.93 5.98
C CYS A 366 -9.12 -0.73 6.45
N SER A 367 -10.27 -1.02 7.05
CA SER A 367 -11.35 -0.06 7.34
C SER A 367 -10.99 1.00 8.38
N SER A 368 -10.00 0.77 9.24
CA SER A 368 -9.50 1.75 10.22
C SER A 368 -8.34 2.61 9.71
N LEU A 369 -7.79 2.29 8.52
CA LEU A 369 -6.66 3.02 7.95
C LEU A 369 -7.09 4.40 7.47
N THR A 370 -6.57 5.47 8.08
CA THR A 370 -6.93 6.86 7.73
C THR A 370 -6.02 7.49 6.69
N SER A 371 -4.79 7.04 6.61
CA SER A 371 -3.79 7.46 5.62
C SER A 371 -2.71 6.38 5.44
N ILE A 372 -2.05 6.40 4.28
CA ILE A 372 -0.92 5.50 3.99
C ILE A 372 0.08 6.19 3.07
N GLU A 373 1.38 6.04 3.36
CA GLU A 373 2.48 6.57 2.56
C GLU A 373 2.99 5.51 1.56
N LEU A 374 2.79 5.77 0.26
CA LEU A 374 3.15 4.85 -0.82
C LEU A 374 4.13 5.45 -1.84
N LYS A 375 4.72 6.62 -1.55
CA LYS A 375 5.62 7.33 -2.48
C LYS A 375 6.82 6.51 -2.96
N ASN A 376 7.29 5.58 -2.12
CA ASN A 376 8.44 4.73 -2.42
C ASN A 376 8.07 3.46 -3.21
N PHE A 377 6.79 3.25 -3.51
CA PHE A 377 6.37 2.07 -4.26
C PHE A 377 6.78 2.18 -5.73
N ASN A 378 7.62 1.26 -6.17
CA ASN A 378 7.89 1.06 -7.58
C ASN A 378 6.87 0.09 -8.18
N THR A 379 5.88 0.64 -8.87
CA THR A 379 4.79 -0.14 -9.47
C THR A 379 4.98 -0.44 -10.96
N SER A 380 6.17 -0.19 -11.50
CA SER A 380 6.44 -0.28 -12.96
C SER A 380 6.22 -1.67 -13.56
N LYS A 381 6.30 -2.75 -12.76
CA LYS A 381 6.03 -4.13 -13.17
C LYS A 381 4.63 -4.62 -12.80
N VAL A 382 3.86 -3.84 -12.04
CA VAL A 382 2.53 -4.27 -11.58
C VAL A 382 1.55 -4.33 -12.75
N THR A 383 0.89 -5.46 -12.88
CA THR A 383 -0.11 -5.71 -13.95
C THR A 383 -1.53 -5.74 -13.43
N ASN A 384 -1.73 -6.03 -12.14
CA ASN A 384 -3.04 -6.14 -11.49
C ASN A 384 -3.08 -5.29 -10.21
N MET A 385 -3.97 -4.29 -10.18
CA MET A 385 -4.29 -3.43 -9.04
C MET A 385 -5.78 -3.51 -8.65
N SER A 386 -6.48 -4.56 -9.09
CA SER A 386 -7.91 -4.73 -8.78
C SER A 386 -8.12 -4.81 -7.27
N TYR A 387 -9.16 -4.14 -6.76
CA TYR A 387 -9.57 -4.16 -5.35
C TYR A 387 -8.49 -3.71 -4.34
N MET A 388 -7.42 -3.00 -4.79
CA MET A 388 -6.26 -2.71 -3.94
C MET A 388 -6.62 -1.98 -2.65
N PHE A 389 -7.59 -1.05 -2.70
CA PHE A 389 -8.09 -0.26 -1.56
C PHE A 389 -9.59 -0.49 -1.31
N TYR A 390 -10.13 -1.61 -1.79
CA TYR A 390 -11.54 -1.95 -1.61
C TYR A 390 -11.93 -1.91 -0.13
N GLU A 391 -13.01 -1.15 0.21
CA GLU A 391 -13.53 -1.02 1.57
C GLU A 391 -12.52 -0.45 2.60
N CYS A 392 -11.60 0.43 2.14
CA CYS A 392 -10.81 1.29 3.03
C CYS A 392 -11.66 2.50 3.46
N SER A 393 -12.75 2.26 4.20
CA SER A 393 -13.82 3.21 4.44
C SER A 393 -13.41 4.45 5.25
N SER A 394 -12.35 4.37 6.07
CA SER A 394 -11.81 5.52 6.83
C SER A 394 -10.71 6.29 6.11
N LEU A 395 -10.29 5.86 4.91
CA LEU A 395 -9.19 6.49 4.17
C LEU A 395 -9.61 7.87 3.65
N ILE A 396 -8.96 8.93 4.16
CA ILE A 396 -9.32 10.33 3.85
C ILE A 396 -8.47 10.87 2.70
N ASN A 397 -7.16 10.59 2.73
CA ASN A 397 -6.19 11.06 1.76
C ASN A 397 -5.31 9.91 1.29
N LEU A 398 -5.02 9.89 -0.02
CA LEU A 398 -4.19 8.89 -0.64
C LEU A 398 -3.31 9.53 -1.73
N ASP A 399 -2.00 9.53 -1.54
CA ASP A 399 -1.04 10.03 -2.52
C ASP A 399 -0.49 8.88 -3.37
N LEU A 400 -0.89 8.83 -4.63
CA LEU A 400 -0.46 7.86 -5.63
C LEU A 400 0.43 8.48 -6.72
N SER A 401 0.95 9.67 -6.50
CA SER A 401 1.77 10.41 -7.49
C SER A 401 3.03 9.66 -7.93
N GLY A 402 3.54 8.74 -7.09
CA GLY A 402 4.68 7.88 -7.39
C GLY A 402 4.34 6.63 -8.24
N PHE A 403 3.06 6.35 -8.48
CA PHE A 403 2.66 5.10 -9.16
C PHE A 403 2.91 5.15 -10.67
N ASN A 404 3.67 4.18 -11.18
CA ASN A 404 3.79 3.92 -12.60
C ASN A 404 2.81 2.80 -13.00
N THR A 405 1.71 3.17 -13.63
CA THR A 405 0.65 2.23 -14.04
C THR A 405 0.75 1.74 -15.48
N SER A 406 1.86 2.02 -16.17
CA SER A 406 2.04 1.70 -17.60
C SER A 406 1.97 0.21 -17.96
N SER A 407 2.10 -0.68 -16.98
CA SER A 407 1.96 -2.13 -17.15
C SER A 407 0.61 -2.67 -16.71
N VAL A 408 -0.23 -1.88 -16.04
CA VAL A 408 -1.49 -2.31 -15.44
C VAL A 408 -2.54 -2.60 -16.50
N THR A 409 -3.19 -3.75 -16.37
CA THR A 409 -4.23 -4.22 -17.31
C THR A 409 -5.64 -4.22 -16.71
N THR A 410 -5.74 -4.19 -15.37
CA THR A 410 -7.02 -4.18 -14.65
C THR A 410 -6.93 -3.33 -13.38
N MET A 411 -7.96 -2.50 -13.16
CA MET A 411 -8.14 -1.60 -12.02
C MET A 411 -9.57 -1.67 -11.49
N ASN A 412 -10.30 -2.77 -11.78
CA ASN A 412 -11.68 -2.88 -11.31
C ASN A 412 -11.73 -2.85 -9.78
N ASP A 413 -12.76 -2.17 -9.26
CA ASP A 413 -13.06 -2.09 -7.84
C ASP A 413 -11.92 -1.50 -6.96
N MET A 414 -10.94 -0.78 -7.58
CA MET A 414 -9.70 -0.37 -6.91
C MET A 414 -9.95 0.51 -5.68
N PHE A 415 -10.93 1.41 -5.73
CA PHE A 415 -11.32 2.31 -4.64
C PHE A 415 -12.77 2.11 -4.20
N MET A 416 -13.38 0.98 -4.55
CA MET A 416 -14.76 0.68 -4.19
C MET A 416 -14.95 0.75 -2.66
N LEU A 417 -16.02 1.46 -2.19
CA LEU A 417 -16.34 1.67 -0.77
C LEU A 417 -15.26 2.44 0.03
N CYS A 418 -14.47 3.29 -0.64
CA CYS A 418 -13.63 4.29 0.04
C CYS A 418 -14.49 5.51 0.43
N GLU A 419 -15.42 5.31 1.37
CA GLU A 419 -16.50 6.25 1.69
C GLU A 419 -16.02 7.61 2.21
N SER A 420 -14.86 7.65 2.91
CA SER A 420 -14.29 8.88 3.48
C SER A 420 -13.33 9.63 2.54
N LEU A 421 -13.04 9.09 1.35
CA LEU A 421 -12.07 9.66 0.42
C LEU A 421 -12.65 10.93 -0.22
N MET A 422 -12.07 12.11 0.10
CA MET A 422 -12.59 13.42 -0.36
C MET A 422 -11.99 13.87 -1.68
N SER A 423 -10.76 13.50 -1.97
CA SER A 423 -10.05 13.83 -3.21
C SER A 423 -9.02 12.76 -3.55
N LEU A 424 -8.74 12.61 -4.85
CA LEU A 424 -7.76 11.66 -5.36
C LEU A 424 -7.09 12.24 -6.60
N ASP A 425 -5.76 12.34 -6.58
CA ASP A 425 -4.97 12.75 -7.74
C ASP A 425 -4.49 11.53 -8.53
N LEU A 426 -5.00 11.39 -9.76
CA LEU A 426 -4.68 10.32 -10.69
C LEU A 426 -3.99 10.81 -11.98
N ASN A 427 -3.52 12.05 -12.01
CA ASN A 427 -2.93 12.66 -13.22
C ASN A 427 -1.70 11.88 -13.76
N GLY A 428 -0.99 11.15 -12.90
CA GLY A 428 0.13 10.29 -13.28
C GLY A 428 -0.25 8.93 -13.86
N PHE A 429 -1.54 8.55 -13.85
CA PHE A 429 -1.95 7.20 -14.25
C PHE A 429 -1.95 7.01 -15.76
N ASN A 430 -1.18 6.05 -16.23
CA ASN A 430 -1.24 5.57 -17.61
C ASN A 430 -2.21 4.38 -17.70
N THR A 431 -3.40 4.63 -18.22
CA THR A 431 -4.47 3.61 -18.32
C THR A 431 -4.58 2.96 -19.70
N SER A 432 -3.61 3.19 -20.60
CA SER A 432 -3.68 2.75 -22.01
C SER A 432 -3.83 1.24 -22.23
N LYS A 433 -3.39 0.42 -21.25
CA LYS A 433 -3.54 -1.05 -21.28
C LYS A 433 -4.72 -1.57 -20.46
N VAL A 434 -5.40 -0.71 -19.71
CA VAL A 434 -6.49 -1.12 -18.84
C VAL A 434 -7.70 -1.51 -19.68
N THR A 435 -8.21 -2.71 -19.42
CA THR A 435 -9.39 -3.27 -20.14
C THR A 435 -10.64 -3.30 -19.29
N ASN A 436 -10.51 -3.24 -17.96
CA ASN A 436 -11.62 -3.34 -17.01
C ASN A 436 -11.50 -2.23 -15.95
N MET A 437 -12.52 -1.36 -15.90
CA MET A 437 -12.69 -0.26 -14.93
C MET A 437 -14.02 -0.39 -14.15
N LYS A 438 -14.58 -1.63 -14.09
CA LYS A 438 -15.83 -1.87 -13.34
C LYS A 438 -15.67 -1.36 -11.91
N SER A 439 -16.67 -0.66 -11.39
CA SER A 439 -16.83 -0.22 -10.00
C SER A 439 -15.61 0.51 -9.39
N MET A 440 -14.73 1.09 -10.23
CA MET A 440 -13.45 1.66 -9.75
C MET A 440 -13.61 2.66 -8.61
N PHE A 441 -14.71 3.43 -8.60
CA PHE A 441 -15.06 4.45 -7.59
C PHE A 441 -16.44 4.22 -6.97
N TYR A 442 -16.96 2.98 -7.02
CA TYR A 442 -18.28 2.65 -6.47
C TYR A 442 -18.36 3.01 -4.98
N GLU A 443 -19.40 3.75 -4.58
CA GLU A 443 -19.60 4.24 -3.20
C GLU A 443 -18.42 5.04 -2.61
N CYS A 444 -17.66 5.78 -3.43
CA CYS A 444 -16.81 6.87 -2.94
C CYS A 444 -17.69 8.08 -2.57
N SER A 445 -18.51 7.94 -1.54
CA SER A 445 -19.63 8.82 -1.23
C SER A 445 -19.21 10.22 -0.76
N SER A 446 -17.96 10.41 -0.29
CA SER A 446 -17.40 11.72 0.10
C SER A 446 -16.58 12.39 -1.01
N LEU A 447 -16.43 11.77 -2.19
CA LEU A 447 -15.60 12.31 -3.27
C LEU A 447 -16.25 13.52 -3.91
N ILE A 448 -15.61 14.70 -3.76
CA ILE A 448 -16.17 15.99 -4.20
C ILE A 448 -15.83 16.29 -5.67
N SER A 449 -14.61 15.95 -6.06
CA SER A 449 -14.09 16.17 -7.42
C SER A 449 -13.11 15.08 -7.82
N LEU A 450 -13.02 14.79 -9.11
CA LEU A 450 -12.12 13.79 -9.66
C LEU A 450 -11.67 14.23 -11.05
N ASP A 451 -10.36 14.40 -11.25
CA ASP A 451 -9.77 14.69 -12.56
C ASP A 451 -9.32 13.39 -13.23
N LEU A 452 -9.97 13.07 -14.36
CA LEU A 452 -9.68 11.89 -15.19
C LEU A 452 -9.22 12.29 -16.60
N SER A 453 -8.84 13.55 -16.81
CA SER A 453 -8.43 14.07 -18.13
C SER A 453 -7.23 13.33 -18.73
N GLY A 454 -6.37 12.73 -17.86
CA GLY A 454 -5.22 11.88 -18.25
C GLY A 454 -5.58 10.43 -18.62
N PHE A 455 -6.82 10.00 -18.42
CA PHE A 455 -7.19 8.59 -18.66
C PHE A 455 -7.32 8.27 -20.16
N ASN A 456 -6.60 7.26 -20.60
CA ASN A 456 -6.78 6.66 -21.93
C ASN A 456 -7.65 5.41 -21.81
N THR A 457 -8.93 5.53 -22.19
CA THR A 457 -9.90 4.42 -22.08
C THR A 457 -10.08 3.62 -23.38
N SER A 458 -9.21 3.80 -24.38
CA SER A 458 -9.34 3.17 -25.71
C SER A 458 -9.25 1.63 -25.71
N SER A 459 -8.80 1.02 -24.62
CA SER A 459 -8.75 -0.44 -24.44
C SER A 459 -9.87 -0.98 -23.54
N VAL A 460 -10.64 -0.10 -22.87
CA VAL A 460 -11.65 -0.50 -21.89
C VAL A 460 -12.86 -1.12 -22.55
N THR A 461 -13.31 -2.25 -22.01
CA THR A 461 -14.48 -3.00 -22.51
C THR A 461 -15.68 -2.93 -21.57
N THR A 462 -15.49 -2.64 -20.29
CA THR A 462 -16.56 -2.49 -19.30
C THR A 462 -16.29 -1.32 -18.34
N MET A 463 -17.34 -0.52 -18.08
CA MET A 463 -17.38 0.60 -17.14
C MET A 463 -18.60 0.48 -16.22
N ASN A 464 -19.10 -0.76 -15.99
CA ASN A 464 -20.24 -0.95 -15.09
C ASN A 464 -19.92 -0.35 -13.72
N ASP A 465 -20.90 0.36 -13.15
CA ASP A 465 -20.89 0.89 -11.79
C ASP A 465 -19.70 1.80 -11.45
N MET A 466 -18.96 2.32 -12.47
CA MET A 466 -17.66 2.99 -12.27
C MET A 466 -17.73 4.16 -11.27
N PHE A 467 -18.82 4.93 -11.26
CA PHE A 467 -19.06 6.04 -10.34
C PHE A 467 -20.35 5.88 -9.54
N SER A 468 -20.89 4.67 -9.49
CA SER A 468 -22.16 4.41 -8.79
C SER A 468 -22.04 4.82 -7.31
N TRP A 469 -23.06 5.55 -6.83
CA TRP A 469 -23.15 6.08 -5.46
C TRP A 469 -22.04 7.06 -5.04
N CYS A 470 -21.37 7.73 -6.00
CA CYS A 470 -20.56 8.92 -5.72
C CYS A 470 -21.49 10.12 -5.42
N SER A 471 -22.18 10.08 -4.28
CA SER A 471 -23.34 10.95 -3.99
C SER A 471 -23.00 12.42 -3.78
N THR A 472 -21.75 12.76 -3.44
CA THR A 472 -21.26 14.14 -3.25
C THR A 472 -20.64 14.75 -4.52
N LEU A 473 -20.35 13.94 -5.55
CA LEU A 473 -19.73 14.40 -6.78
C LEU A 473 -20.67 15.37 -7.53
N THR A 474 -20.22 16.61 -7.77
CA THR A 474 -21.06 17.67 -8.35
C THR A 474 -20.88 17.84 -9.85
N SER A 475 -19.71 17.54 -10.36
CA SER A 475 -19.37 17.58 -11.79
C SER A 475 -18.33 16.53 -12.13
N LEU A 476 -18.34 16.06 -13.37
CA LEU A 476 -17.38 15.09 -13.88
C LEU A 476 -17.14 15.35 -15.38
N ASP A 477 -15.89 15.58 -15.75
CA ASP A 477 -15.46 15.73 -17.15
C ASP A 477 -14.92 14.41 -17.66
N LEU A 478 -15.65 13.80 -18.61
CA LEU A 478 -15.29 12.57 -19.28
C LEU A 478 -15.07 12.78 -20.79
N SER A 479 -14.84 14.01 -21.21
CA SER A 479 -14.65 14.38 -22.64
C SER A 479 -13.47 13.64 -23.30
N SER A 480 -12.46 13.24 -22.47
CA SER A 480 -11.29 12.44 -22.92
C SER A 480 -11.60 10.95 -23.12
N PHE A 481 -12.76 10.45 -22.64
CA PHE A 481 -13.06 9.02 -22.67
C PHE A 481 -13.37 8.51 -24.09
N ASN A 482 -12.64 7.52 -24.52
CA ASN A 482 -12.93 6.75 -25.73
C ASN A 482 -13.70 5.47 -25.37
N THR A 483 -15.01 5.47 -25.63
CA THR A 483 -15.90 4.35 -25.28
C THR A 483 -16.17 3.40 -26.45
N SER A 484 -15.41 3.48 -27.55
CA SER A 484 -15.66 2.72 -28.78
C SER A 484 -15.60 1.19 -28.60
N LYS A 485 -14.90 0.68 -27.59
CA LYS A 485 -14.85 -0.76 -27.28
C LYS A 485 -15.75 -1.17 -26.12
N VAL A 486 -16.40 -0.22 -25.44
CA VAL A 486 -17.21 -0.50 -24.27
C VAL A 486 -18.51 -1.20 -24.69
N THR A 487 -18.80 -2.30 -24.02
CA THR A 487 -20.02 -3.11 -24.25
C THR A 487 -21.03 -3.00 -23.13
N ALA A 488 -20.59 -2.56 -21.93
CA ALA A 488 -21.45 -2.48 -20.75
C ALA A 488 -21.13 -1.22 -19.92
N MET A 489 -22.18 -0.45 -19.60
CA MET A 489 -22.19 0.79 -18.78
C MET A 489 -23.32 0.74 -17.74
N ALA A 490 -23.73 -0.48 -17.30
CA ALA A 490 -24.78 -0.59 -16.29
C ALA A 490 -24.38 0.14 -15.02
N GLY A 491 -25.30 0.87 -14.42
CA GLY A 491 -25.10 1.58 -13.14
C GLY A 491 -24.01 2.66 -13.13
N MET A 492 -23.41 3.02 -14.28
CA MET A 492 -22.18 3.83 -14.32
C MET A 492 -22.24 5.10 -13.49
N PHE A 493 -23.43 5.73 -13.37
CA PHE A 493 -23.67 6.93 -12.58
C PHE A 493 -24.84 6.75 -11.59
N GLU A 494 -25.26 5.53 -11.31
CA GLU A 494 -26.35 5.27 -10.37
C GLU A 494 -26.07 5.95 -9.02
N GLY A 495 -27.07 6.62 -8.43
CA GLY A 495 -26.95 7.24 -7.12
C GLY A 495 -26.07 8.50 -7.06
N CYS A 496 -25.58 9.03 -8.19
CA CYS A 496 -24.86 10.32 -8.24
C CYS A 496 -25.83 11.49 -8.02
N SER A 497 -26.42 11.58 -6.82
CA SER A 497 -27.55 12.48 -6.53
C SER A 497 -27.18 13.97 -6.54
N SER A 498 -25.90 14.33 -6.34
CA SER A 498 -25.40 15.71 -6.39
C SER A 498 -24.88 16.10 -7.78
N LEU A 499 -24.78 15.18 -8.73
CA LEU A 499 -24.21 15.44 -10.05
C LEU A 499 -25.14 16.34 -10.87
N THR A 500 -24.68 17.58 -11.13
CA THR A 500 -25.43 18.57 -11.87
C THR A 500 -25.01 18.70 -13.32
N SER A 501 -23.75 18.46 -13.63
CA SER A 501 -23.20 18.57 -14.99
C SER A 501 -22.34 17.38 -15.32
N LEU A 502 -22.64 16.71 -16.44
CA LEU A 502 -21.93 15.57 -16.95
C LEU A 502 -21.83 15.66 -18.47
N ASP A 503 -20.62 15.87 -18.99
CA ASP A 503 -20.41 15.85 -20.45
C ASP A 503 -19.95 14.45 -20.87
N ILE A 504 -20.87 13.73 -21.51
CA ILE A 504 -20.65 12.43 -22.16
C ILE A 504 -21.07 12.46 -23.63
N SER A 505 -21.11 13.66 -24.24
CA SER A 505 -21.49 13.84 -25.66
C SER A 505 -20.51 13.10 -26.61
N SER A 506 -19.27 12.87 -26.16
CA SER A 506 -18.25 12.10 -26.89
C SER A 506 -18.46 10.58 -26.81
N PHE A 507 -19.36 10.07 -25.97
CA PHE A 507 -19.53 8.64 -25.78
C PHE A 507 -20.03 7.94 -27.05
N ASN A 508 -19.26 6.99 -27.54
CA ASN A 508 -19.66 6.10 -28.61
C ASN A 508 -20.39 4.89 -28.02
N THR A 509 -21.72 4.85 -28.16
CA THR A 509 -22.54 3.76 -27.63
C THR A 509 -22.81 2.65 -28.64
N SER A 510 -22.15 2.64 -29.82
CA SER A 510 -22.44 1.69 -30.91
C SER A 510 -22.22 0.22 -30.55
N ASN A 511 -21.40 -0.07 -29.54
CA ASN A 511 -21.16 -1.43 -29.06
C ASN A 511 -21.83 -1.72 -27.70
N VAL A 512 -22.47 -0.72 -27.07
CA VAL A 512 -23.05 -0.87 -25.74
C VAL A 512 -24.37 -1.64 -25.80
N THR A 513 -24.46 -2.73 -25.09
CA THR A 513 -25.67 -3.58 -25.01
C THR A 513 -26.38 -3.48 -23.66
N ASN A 514 -25.69 -3.04 -22.62
CA ASN A 514 -26.21 -2.98 -21.25
C ASN A 514 -26.00 -1.59 -20.64
N MET A 515 -27.12 -0.88 -20.34
CA MET A 515 -27.20 0.43 -19.70
C MET A 515 -28.20 0.44 -18.54
N ARG A 516 -28.45 -0.72 -17.91
CA ARG A 516 -29.38 -0.83 -16.78
C ARG A 516 -28.92 0.11 -15.65
N PHE A 517 -29.87 0.81 -15.03
CA PHE A 517 -29.61 1.71 -13.88
C PHE A 517 -28.65 2.88 -14.16
N MET A 518 -28.17 3.10 -15.39
CA MET A 518 -27.04 3.99 -15.70
C MET A 518 -27.15 5.38 -15.07
N PHE A 519 -28.35 5.96 -14.96
CA PHE A 519 -28.63 7.26 -14.35
C PHE A 519 -29.68 7.17 -13.22
N SER A 520 -29.98 5.97 -12.74
CA SER A 520 -30.94 5.79 -11.65
C SER A 520 -30.52 6.62 -10.43
N ASN A 521 -31.47 7.27 -9.77
CA ASN A 521 -31.25 8.16 -8.61
C ASN A 521 -30.35 9.40 -8.87
N CYS A 522 -30.19 9.85 -10.12
CA CYS A 522 -29.49 11.09 -10.48
C CYS A 522 -30.49 12.28 -10.50
N SER A 523 -30.84 12.83 -9.34
CA SER A 523 -31.94 13.78 -9.20
C SER A 523 -31.74 15.11 -9.92
N LYS A 524 -30.48 15.61 -10.02
CA LYS A 524 -30.14 16.97 -10.51
C LYS A 524 -29.48 17.01 -11.89
N LEU A 525 -29.35 15.86 -12.53
CA LEU A 525 -28.46 15.65 -13.67
C LEU A 525 -28.87 16.50 -14.91
N GLN A 526 -27.86 17.15 -15.49
CA GLN A 526 -27.92 17.76 -16.82
C GLN A 526 -26.91 17.08 -17.73
N THR A 527 -27.39 16.39 -18.77
CA THR A 527 -26.51 15.60 -19.67
C THR A 527 -27.20 15.30 -21.01
N GLN A 528 -26.38 14.90 -22.00
CA GLN A 528 -26.86 14.28 -23.23
C GLN A 528 -26.16 12.95 -23.44
N ILE A 529 -26.94 11.90 -23.74
CA ILE A 529 -26.42 10.59 -24.17
C ILE A 529 -27.02 10.22 -25.54
N ASN A 530 -26.15 9.75 -26.44
CA ASN A 530 -26.56 9.34 -27.79
C ASN A 530 -26.67 7.82 -27.89
N ILE A 531 -27.81 7.30 -28.25
CA ILE A 531 -28.09 5.85 -28.39
C ILE A 531 -27.90 5.44 -29.85
N MET A 532 -26.84 4.73 -30.12
CA MET A 532 -26.42 4.38 -31.48
C MET A 532 -26.54 2.88 -31.80
N ASN A 533 -26.56 2.01 -30.76
CA ASN A 533 -26.63 0.56 -30.95
C ASN A 533 -28.06 0.05 -30.98
N THR A 534 -28.49 -0.55 -32.09
CA THR A 534 -29.78 -1.22 -32.19
C THR A 534 -29.86 -2.51 -31.38
N GLY A 535 -28.73 -3.05 -30.93
CA GLY A 535 -28.62 -4.24 -30.06
C GLY A 535 -28.66 -3.91 -28.57
N THR A 536 -28.90 -2.66 -28.16
CA THR A 536 -29.07 -2.30 -26.75
C THR A 536 -30.38 -2.87 -26.22
N THR A 537 -30.29 -3.98 -25.52
CA THR A 537 -31.46 -4.74 -25.04
C THR A 537 -31.69 -4.63 -23.53
N SER A 538 -30.68 -4.19 -22.79
CA SER A 538 -30.72 -4.12 -21.32
C SER A 538 -30.60 -2.66 -20.87
N TYR A 539 -31.73 -2.03 -20.54
CA TYR A 539 -31.82 -0.64 -20.04
C TYR A 539 -32.88 -0.47 -18.94
N SER A 540 -33.27 -1.55 -18.25
CA SER A 540 -34.25 -1.48 -17.17
C SER A 540 -33.80 -0.50 -16.09
N SER A 541 -34.74 0.30 -15.59
CA SER A 541 -34.52 1.31 -14.54
C SER A 541 -33.46 2.37 -14.87
N MET A 542 -33.11 2.58 -16.14
CA MET A 542 -32.04 3.50 -16.56
C MET A 542 -32.25 4.92 -16.00
N PHE A 543 -33.51 5.40 -15.92
CA PHE A 543 -33.89 6.71 -15.40
C PHE A 543 -34.84 6.59 -14.19
N SER A 544 -34.78 5.53 -13.40
CA SER A 544 -35.60 5.40 -12.20
C SER A 544 -35.19 6.47 -11.17
N ASN A 545 -36.16 7.22 -10.62
CA ASN A 545 -35.92 8.32 -9.67
C ASN A 545 -34.92 9.39 -10.16
N THR A 546 -34.82 9.57 -11.47
CA THR A 546 -33.90 10.53 -12.13
C THR A 546 -34.62 11.82 -12.45
N ALA A 547 -33.89 12.94 -12.57
CA ALA A 547 -34.38 14.25 -12.95
C ALA A 547 -35.55 14.76 -12.08
N THR A 548 -35.58 14.42 -10.80
CA THR A 548 -36.62 14.85 -9.86
C THR A 548 -36.48 16.31 -9.45
N ASP A 549 -35.25 16.86 -9.47
CA ASP A 549 -35.01 18.30 -9.24
C ASP A 549 -35.48 19.14 -10.43
N PRO A 550 -36.11 20.31 -10.20
CA PRO A 550 -36.56 21.21 -11.28
C PRO A 550 -35.47 21.68 -12.23
N SER A 551 -34.21 21.73 -11.81
CA SER A 551 -33.06 22.14 -12.62
C SER A 551 -32.54 21.05 -13.56
N ALA A 552 -32.96 19.81 -13.38
CA ALA A 552 -32.49 18.67 -14.18
C ALA A 552 -32.96 18.78 -15.64
N HIS A 553 -32.09 18.39 -16.58
CA HIS A 553 -32.42 18.30 -18.01
C HIS A 553 -31.57 17.24 -18.69
N ILE A 554 -32.19 16.19 -19.20
CA ILE A 554 -31.52 15.09 -19.87
C ILE A 554 -31.97 14.98 -21.30
N ILE A 555 -31.02 14.84 -22.23
CA ILE A 555 -31.30 14.62 -23.65
C ILE A 555 -30.88 13.20 -24.02
N ILE A 556 -31.82 12.41 -24.54
CA ILE A 556 -31.55 11.13 -25.18
C ILE A 556 -31.50 11.35 -26.69
N GLY A 557 -30.29 11.39 -27.25
CA GLY A 557 -30.09 11.42 -28.69
C GLY A 557 -30.36 10.05 -29.30
N TYR A 558 -31.09 10.01 -30.41
CA TYR A 558 -31.39 8.75 -31.10
C TYR A 558 -31.27 8.87 -32.62
N THR A 559 -30.93 7.78 -33.28
CA THR A 559 -31.02 7.65 -34.74
C THR A 559 -32.39 7.10 -35.15
N THR A 560 -32.72 7.19 -36.43
CA THR A 560 -33.97 6.60 -36.96
C THR A 560 -34.14 5.15 -36.52
N ASN A 561 -33.04 4.38 -36.43
CA ASN A 561 -33.08 2.96 -36.07
C ASN A 561 -33.12 2.69 -34.54
N THR A 562 -32.81 3.68 -33.71
CA THR A 562 -32.77 3.54 -32.24
C THR A 562 -33.88 4.30 -31.52
N GLN A 563 -34.81 4.91 -32.24
CA GLN A 563 -35.92 5.68 -31.68
C GLN A 563 -36.77 4.89 -30.67
N SER A 564 -37.12 3.67 -30.99
CA SER A 564 -37.90 2.80 -30.09
C SER A 564 -37.16 2.49 -28.80
N ILE A 565 -35.83 2.27 -28.88
CA ILE A 565 -34.97 1.99 -27.71
C ILE A 565 -34.92 3.24 -26.83
N ALA A 566 -34.67 4.43 -27.40
CA ALA A 566 -34.64 5.69 -26.68
C ALA A 566 -35.97 6.00 -25.97
N GLY A 567 -37.09 5.73 -26.64
CA GLY A 567 -38.43 5.85 -26.04
C GLY A 567 -38.62 4.87 -24.87
N GLY A 568 -38.23 3.61 -25.03
CA GLY A 568 -38.28 2.64 -23.95
C GLY A 568 -37.36 2.99 -22.76
N MET A 569 -36.20 3.63 -23.00
CA MET A 569 -35.34 4.17 -21.94
C MET A 569 -36.02 5.31 -21.18
N GLN A 570 -36.60 6.30 -21.88
CA GLN A 570 -37.36 7.38 -21.25
C GLN A 570 -38.53 6.84 -20.40
N ASP A 571 -39.19 5.77 -20.85
CA ASP A 571 -40.28 5.10 -20.13
C ASP A 571 -39.85 4.43 -18.81
N THR A 572 -38.56 4.26 -18.56
CA THR A 572 -38.07 3.77 -17.26
C THR A 572 -38.15 4.83 -16.14
N CYS A 573 -38.40 6.09 -16.46
CA CYS A 573 -38.66 7.14 -15.49
C CYS A 573 -40.11 7.02 -14.97
N ASN A 574 -40.28 6.72 -13.70
CA ASN A 574 -41.58 6.45 -13.08
C ASN A 574 -42.39 7.72 -12.74
N ASP A 575 -41.69 8.86 -12.56
CA ASP A 575 -42.30 10.14 -12.23
C ASP A 575 -42.62 10.93 -13.51
N SER A 576 -43.89 11.27 -13.73
CA SER A 576 -44.34 11.98 -14.94
C SER A 576 -43.75 13.38 -15.06
N THR A 577 -43.52 14.07 -13.93
CA THR A 577 -42.94 15.42 -13.89
C THR A 577 -41.46 15.37 -14.21
N ALA A 578 -40.72 14.38 -13.63
CA ALA A 578 -39.33 14.11 -13.93
C ALA A 578 -39.13 13.66 -15.39
N LYS A 579 -40.03 12.80 -15.87
CA LYS A 579 -39.99 12.30 -17.25
C LYS A 579 -40.10 13.43 -18.29
N ALA A 580 -40.85 14.49 -18.00
CA ALA A 580 -40.97 15.69 -18.88
C ALA A 580 -39.63 16.45 -19.03
N ARG A 581 -38.63 16.21 -18.15
CA ARG A 581 -37.28 16.79 -18.22
C ARG A 581 -36.29 15.89 -18.98
N ILE A 582 -36.75 14.73 -19.46
CA ILE A 582 -35.95 13.80 -20.27
C ILE A 582 -36.45 13.93 -21.72
N GLU A 583 -35.70 14.66 -22.53
CA GLU A 583 -36.05 14.98 -23.92
C GLU A 583 -35.50 13.92 -24.89
N LEU A 584 -36.32 13.55 -25.87
CA LEU A 584 -35.89 12.72 -27.01
C LEU A 584 -35.48 13.60 -28.18
N LYS A 585 -34.25 13.50 -28.67
CA LYS A 585 -33.72 14.32 -29.77
C LYS A 585 -33.15 13.45 -30.88
N LYS A 586 -33.64 13.63 -32.10
CA LYS A 586 -33.06 12.95 -33.27
C LYS A 586 -31.68 13.55 -33.61
N ILE A 587 -30.69 12.68 -33.90
CA ILE A 587 -29.29 13.06 -34.13
C ILE A 587 -28.75 12.67 -35.52
N ASP A 588 -29.53 11.93 -36.35
CA ASP A 588 -29.23 11.58 -37.75
C ASP A 588 -30.04 12.40 -38.78
#